data_bea0fd67e62e2c722ba244b74077e140
#
_entry.id   bea0fd67e62e2c722ba244b74077e140
#
_cell.length_a   1.000
_cell.length_b   1.000
_cell.length_c   1.000
_cell.angle_alpha   90.00
_cell.angle_beta   90.00
_cell.angle_gamma   90.00
#
_symmetry.space_group_name_H-M   'P 1'
#
loop_
_entity.id
_entity.type
_entity.pdbx_description
1 polymer ?
#
loop_
_entity_poly.entity_id
_entity_poly.type
_entity_poly.pdbx_seq_one_letter_code
_entity_poly.pdbx_strand_id
1 'polypeptide(L)'
;MKILVTGAKGMVGTALCNNLKNIRDGKNRTRQNIKIDEIYEYDIDSTEAELDEYCAKADFVFNLAGVNRPENPEDFMKGNFGFASQLLDTLKKHNNKAGIMLSSSVQATLAGRFGNSEYGRSKKAGEELFFTYGEETGAMVFVYRFVNLMGHSRPKYNSAISTFCWAVANDQEFTVNDRSTELEVLYIDDLVEGMFDLLEGKEQHCEFDGVETVLKDDGRYCCVPVTHKVTLGEIVDLLDQFKQQPVSLMMPKCPDGSFAKKLFSLYLTYLPADKFKYAMKMNCDDRGSFTELVHTVDCGQVSINISKPGITKGQHWHNSKWEQFIVVHGHGMIQERNINTGEMVEFEVSGDKIEAVYMIPGWTHNIINLSETEDLVTVMTCNEVFDPGHPDTFGEKV
;
A
#
# COMPACT_ATOMS: atom_id res chain seq x y z
N MET A 1 -25.61 -12.81 -3.42
CA MET A 1 -25.84 -11.57 -2.62
C MET A 1 -25.85 -10.38 -3.56
N LYS A 2 -26.84 -9.51 -3.42
CA LYS A 2 -26.96 -8.24 -4.16
C LYS A 2 -26.59 -7.09 -3.22
N ILE A 3 -25.61 -6.30 -3.60
CA ILE A 3 -25.02 -5.29 -2.73
C ILE A 3 -25.30 -3.90 -3.30
N LEU A 4 -25.90 -3.01 -2.48
CA LEU A 4 -26.03 -1.60 -2.81
C LEU A 4 -24.87 -0.83 -2.16
N VAL A 5 -24.15 -0.06 -2.97
CA VAL A 5 -23.11 0.86 -2.53
C VAL A 5 -23.54 2.29 -2.87
N THR A 6 -23.83 3.12 -1.86
CA THR A 6 -24.07 4.55 -2.08
C THR A 6 -22.76 5.32 -1.94
N GLY A 7 -22.61 6.44 -2.69
CA GLY A 7 -21.32 7.12 -2.77
C GLY A 7 -20.28 6.29 -3.56
N ALA A 8 -20.73 5.52 -4.54
CA ALA A 8 -19.97 4.53 -5.28
C ALA A 8 -18.76 5.13 -6.04
N LYS A 9 -18.82 6.43 -6.43
CA LYS A 9 -17.78 7.15 -7.14
C LYS A 9 -16.79 7.87 -6.20
N GLY A 10 -17.04 7.85 -4.89
CA GLY A 10 -16.12 8.35 -3.87
C GLY A 10 -14.88 7.44 -3.73
N MET A 11 -13.87 7.88 -2.97
CA MET A 11 -12.64 7.12 -2.72
C MET A 11 -12.95 5.70 -2.20
N VAL A 12 -13.74 5.60 -1.15
CA VAL A 12 -14.09 4.32 -0.53
C VAL A 12 -15.01 3.51 -1.43
N GLY A 13 -16.04 4.16 -2.01
CA GLY A 13 -17.00 3.50 -2.90
C GLY A 13 -16.32 2.87 -4.13
N THR A 14 -15.44 3.61 -4.78
CA THR A 14 -14.67 3.11 -5.94
C THR A 14 -13.79 1.91 -5.56
N ALA A 15 -13.07 1.99 -4.44
CA ALA A 15 -12.24 0.89 -3.97
C ALA A 15 -13.09 -0.34 -3.64
N LEU A 16 -14.18 -0.17 -2.90
CA LEU A 16 -15.09 -1.26 -2.55
C LEU A 16 -15.72 -1.89 -3.81
N CYS A 17 -16.33 -1.09 -4.69
CA CYS A 17 -16.98 -1.60 -5.91
C CYS A 17 -16.01 -2.39 -6.80
N ASN A 18 -14.77 -1.91 -6.97
CA ASN A 18 -13.75 -2.62 -7.74
C ASN A 18 -13.39 -3.97 -7.11
N ASN A 19 -13.24 -4.03 -5.80
CA ASN A 19 -12.92 -5.24 -5.09
C ASN A 19 -14.10 -6.23 -5.03
N LEU A 20 -15.33 -5.75 -4.89
CA LEU A 20 -16.55 -6.57 -5.03
C LEU A 20 -16.65 -7.19 -6.44
N LYS A 21 -16.35 -6.41 -7.49
CA LYS A 21 -16.28 -6.92 -8.87
C LYS A 21 -15.20 -8.00 -9.03
N ASN A 22 -14.04 -7.82 -8.39
CA ASN A 22 -12.97 -8.82 -8.42
C ASN A 22 -13.38 -10.15 -7.76
N ILE A 23 -14.18 -10.10 -6.69
CA ILE A 23 -14.76 -11.32 -6.07
C ILE A 23 -15.80 -11.94 -7.02
N ARG A 24 -16.76 -11.15 -7.50
CA ARG A 24 -17.83 -11.62 -8.43
C ARG A 24 -17.25 -12.30 -9.66
N ASP A 25 -16.22 -11.70 -10.26
CA ASP A 25 -15.60 -12.17 -11.50
C ASP A 25 -14.55 -13.27 -11.26
N GLY A 26 -14.38 -13.77 -10.02
CA GLY A 26 -13.46 -14.84 -9.65
C GLY A 26 -11.96 -14.47 -9.73
N LYS A 27 -11.63 -13.18 -9.83
CA LYS A 27 -10.25 -12.66 -9.80
C LYS A 27 -9.67 -12.70 -8.39
N ASN A 28 -10.46 -12.28 -7.38
CA ASN A 28 -10.11 -12.45 -5.98
C ASN A 28 -10.57 -13.84 -5.51
N ARG A 29 -9.61 -14.68 -5.09
CA ARG A 29 -9.85 -16.05 -4.61
C ARG A 29 -9.68 -16.20 -3.11
N THR A 30 -9.40 -15.14 -2.37
CA THR A 30 -9.17 -15.18 -0.93
C THR A 30 -10.48 -15.14 -0.13
N ARG A 31 -11.58 -14.65 -0.74
CA ARG A 31 -12.90 -14.48 -0.11
C ARG A 31 -13.94 -15.44 -0.72
N GLN A 32 -13.66 -16.73 -0.71
CA GLN A 32 -14.49 -17.76 -1.36
C GLN A 32 -15.90 -17.93 -0.76
N ASN A 33 -16.11 -17.48 0.47
CA ASN A 33 -17.42 -17.52 1.13
C ASN A 33 -18.35 -16.37 0.67
N ILE A 34 -17.80 -15.30 0.11
CA ILE A 34 -18.59 -14.18 -0.39
C ILE A 34 -19.02 -14.46 -1.83
N LYS A 35 -20.33 -14.62 -2.05
CA LYS A 35 -20.91 -14.81 -3.38
C LYS A 35 -21.70 -13.57 -3.77
N ILE A 36 -21.24 -12.87 -4.79
CA ILE A 36 -21.84 -11.63 -5.27
C ILE A 36 -22.54 -11.91 -6.60
N ASP A 37 -23.84 -11.60 -6.67
CA ASP A 37 -24.65 -11.72 -7.88
C ASP A 37 -24.69 -10.39 -8.61
N GLU A 38 -25.04 -9.30 -7.90
CA GLU A 38 -25.21 -7.95 -8.45
C GLU A 38 -24.60 -6.90 -7.52
N ILE A 39 -24.08 -5.83 -8.11
CA ILE A 39 -23.55 -4.64 -7.40
C ILE A 39 -24.30 -3.42 -7.94
N TYR A 40 -25.08 -2.78 -7.09
CA TYR A 40 -25.80 -1.56 -7.40
C TYR A 40 -24.97 -0.36 -6.96
N GLU A 41 -24.47 0.39 -7.92
CA GLU A 41 -23.63 1.56 -7.69
C GLU A 41 -24.49 2.83 -7.76
N TYR A 42 -24.75 3.46 -6.62
CA TYR A 42 -25.53 4.68 -6.51
C TYR A 42 -24.67 5.88 -6.12
N ASP A 43 -24.80 6.99 -6.84
CA ASP A 43 -24.07 8.23 -6.57
C ASP A 43 -24.91 9.46 -6.90
N ILE A 44 -24.33 10.67 -6.78
CA ILE A 44 -25.03 11.95 -6.94
C ILE A 44 -25.71 12.14 -8.32
N ASP A 45 -25.24 11.44 -9.33
CA ASP A 45 -25.81 11.46 -10.68
C ASP A 45 -26.84 10.34 -10.94
N SER A 46 -27.10 9.50 -9.94
CA SER A 46 -28.14 8.47 -9.99
C SER A 46 -29.53 9.08 -9.70
N THR A 47 -30.56 8.40 -10.17
CA THR A 47 -31.97 8.83 -10.06
C THR A 47 -32.65 8.26 -8.82
N GLU A 48 -33.73 8.89 -8.36
CA GLU A 48 -34.56 8.36 -7.27
C GLU A 48 -35.22 7.00 -7.67
N ALA A 49 -35.50 6.79 -8.95
CA ALA A 49 -36.04 5.52 -9.44
C ALA A 49 -35.02 4.37 -9.31
N GLU A 50 -33.74 4.66 -9.55
CA GLU A 50 -32.65 3.69 -9.30
C GLU A 50 -32.52 3.39 -7.82
N LEU A 51 -32.60 4.39 -6.94
CA LEU A 51 -32.57 4.18 -5.48
C LEU A 51 -33.72 3.27 -5.05
N ASP A 52 -34.93 3.54 -5.54
CA ASP A 52 -36.12 2.75 -5.25
C ASP A 52 -35.97 1.29 -5.69
N GLU A 53 -35.50 1.08 -6.91
CA GLU A 53 -35.23 -0.26 -7.47
C GLU A 53 -34.15 -1.00 -6.67
N TYR A 54 -33.04 -0.33 -6.35
CA TYR A 54 -31.91 -0.96 -5.66
C TYR A 54 -32.28 -1.31 -4.21
N CYS A 55 -32.97 -0.41 -3.50
CA CYS A 55 -33.47 -0.66 -2.16
C CYS A 55 -34.47 -1.82 -2.10
N ALA A 56 -35.25 -2.03 -3.16
CA ALA A 56 -36.17 -3.19 -3.22
C ALA A 56 -35.45 -4.53 -3.34
N LYS A 57 -34.22 -4.56 -3.84
CA LYS A 57 -33.51 -5.79 -4.25
C LYS A 57 -32.26 -6.09 -3.44
N ALA A 58 -31.69 -5.12 -2.71
CA ALA A 58 -30.44 -5.27 -2.00
C ALA A 58 -30.55 -6.29 -0.85
N ASP A 59 -29.55 -7.16 -0.73
CA ASP A 59 -29.34 -8.04 0.42
C ASP A 59 -28.46 -7.40 1.49
N PHE A 60 -27.58 -6.45 1.08
CA PHE A 60 -26.73 -5.65 1.95
C PHE A 60 -26.51 -4.25 1.38
N VAL A 61 -26.38 -3.25 2.25
CA VAL A 61 -26.18 -1.85 1.88
C VAL A 61 -24.93 -1.27 2.53
N PHE A 62 -24.01 -0.76 1.72
CA PHE A 62 -22.91 0.09 2.18
C PHE A 62 -23.29 1.56 1.96
N ASN A 63 -23.67 2.27 3.02
CA ASN A 63 -23.94 3.71 2.93
C ASN A 63 -22.65 4.50 3.13
N LEU A 64 -21.97 4.79 2.01
CA LEU A 64 -20.72 5.55 1.95
C LEU A 64 -20.95 6.99 1.46
N ALA A 65 -22.16 7.31 0.97
CA ALA A 65 -22.52 8.65 0.56
C ALA A 65 -22.43 9.62 1.74
N GLY A 66 -21.86 10.79 1.48
CA GLY A 66 -21.77 11.84 2.47
C GLY A 66 -21.00 13.06 1.96
N VAL A 67 -21.30 14.20 2.54
CA VAL A 67 -20.65 15.48 2.24
C VAL A 67 -19.59 15.77 3.29
N ASN A 68 -18.34 15.99 2.84
CA ASN A 68 -17.21 16.20 3.74
C ASN A 68 -16.69 17.65 3.75
N ARG A 69 -16.86 18.39 2.65
CA ARG A 69 -16.42 19.80 2.51
C ARG A 69 -17.41 20.58 1.63
N PRO A 70 -18.60 20.89 2.15
CA PRO A 70 -19.54 21.75 1.43
C PRO A 70 -19.08 23.20 1.48
N GLU A 71 -19.60 24.00 0.55
CA GLU A 71 -19.40 25.46 0.56
C GLU A 71 -20.13 26.10 1.75
N ASN A 72 -21.33 25.58 2.09
CA ASN A 72 -22.13 26.05 3.21
C ASN A 72 -22.22 24.99 4.32
N PRO A 73 -22.04 25.36 5.59
CA PRO A 73 -22.15 24.42 6.72
C PRO A 73 -23.50 23.69 6.81
N GLU A 74 -24.59 24.31 6.38
CA GLU A 74 -25.94 23.71 6.37
C GLU A 74 -26.02 22.47 5.44
N ASP A 75 -25.19 22.41 4.41
CA ASP A 75 -25.15 21.28 3.48
C ASP A 75 -24.60 20.00 4.11
N PHE A 76 -23.90 20.09 5.26
CA PHE A 76 -23.53 18.90 6.05
C PHE A 76 -24.77 18.14 6.51
N MET A 77 -25.74 18.85 7.09
CA MET A 77 -26.98 18.20 7.55
C MET A 77 -27.82 17.69 6.39
N LYS A 78 -27.96 18.46 5.32
CA LYS A 78 -28.72 18.05 4.15
C LYS A 78 -28.08 16.83 3.45
N GLY A 79 -26.78 16.83 3.24
CA GLY A 79 -26.06 15.77 2.53
C GLY A 79 -25.82 14.49 3.37
N ASN A 80 -25.57 14.63 4.68
CA ASN A 80 -25.29 13.48 5.53
C ASN A 80 -26.57 12.90 6.17
N PHE A 81 -27.42 13.75 6.75
CA PHE A 81 -28.67 13.33 7.40
C PHE A 81 -29.81 13.17 6.39
N GLY A 82 -29.99 14.12 5.47
CA GLY A 82 -31.12 14.10 4.54
C GLY A 82 -31.09 12.89 3.60
N PHE A 83 -29.94 12.60 2.98
CA PHE A 83 -29.81 11.42 2.13
C PHE A 83 -29.93 10.12 2.94
N ALA A 84 -29.36 10.06 4.15
CA ALA A 84 -29.50 8.92 5.04
C ALA A 84 -31.00 8.64 5.34
N SER A 85 -31.79 9.68 5.64
CA SER A 85 -33.26 9.56 5.84
C SER A 85 -33.93 8.99 4.59
N GLN A 86 -33.67 9.56 3.42
CA GLN A 86 -34.26 9.10 2.16
C GLN A 86 -33.96 7.62 1.89
N LEU A 87 -32.69 7.18 2.09
CA LEU A 87 -32.28 5.78 1.93
C LEU A 87 -33.07 4.85 2.86
N LEU A 88 -33.13 5.18 4.15
CA LEU A 88 -33.82 4.36 5.16
C LEU A 88 -35.32 4.32 4.94
N ASP A 89 -35.93 5.44 4.57
CA ASP A 89 -37.38 5.52 4.22
C ASP A 89 -37.68 4.68 2.98
N THR A 90 -36.77 4.64 2.00
CA THR A 90 -36.95 3.81 0.81
C THR A 90 -36.83 2.32 1.14
N LEU A 91 -35.90 1.91 2.00
CA LEU A 91 -35.81 0.53 2.50
C LEU A 91 -37.08 0.14 3.27
N LYS A 92 -37.61 1.02 4.16
CA LYS A 92 -38.88 0.81 4.88
C LYS A 92 -40.07 0.66 3.93
N LYS A 93 -40.15 1.48 2.87
CA LYS A 93 -41.22 1.42 1.83
C LYS A 93 -41.30 0.01 1.19
N HIS A 94 -40.15 -0.63 0.99
CA HIS A 94 -40.08 -1.97 0.43
C HIS A 94 -40.06 -3.10 1.46
N ASN A 95 -40.23 -2.80 2.74
CA ASN A 95 -40.05 -3.74 3.87
C ASN A 95 -38.72 -4.51 3.78
N ASN A 96 -37.72 -3.89 3.22
CA ASN A 96 -36.39 -4.50 3.09
C ASN A 96 -35.59 -4.32 4.37
N LYS A 97 -35.20 -5.45 5.00
CA LYS A 97 -34.41 -5.51 6.24
C LYS A 97 -32.95 -5.91 5.96
N ALA A 98 -32.44 -5.59 4.78
CA ALA A 98 -31.01 -5.80 4.43
C ALA A 98 -30.11 -5.25 5.54
N GLY A 99 -29.02 -5.97 5.84
CA GLY A 99 -27.98 -5.45 6.72
C GLY A 99 -27.41 -4.16 6.12
N ILE A 100 -27.15 -3.15 6.96
CA ILE A 100 -26.71 -1.84 6.48
C ILE A 100 -25.54 -1.31 7.29
N MET A 101 -24.48 -0.94 6.57
CA MET A 101 -23.31 -0.26 7.12
C MET A 101 -23.40 1.24 6.90
N LEU A 102 -23.14 2.02 7.95
CA LEU A 102 -22.96 3.48 7.86
C LEU A 102 -21.49 3.85 7.98
N SER A 103 -20.96 4.56 7.00
CA SER A 103 -19.68 5.27 7.07
C SER A 103 -19.85 6.55 7.88
N SER A 104 -19.49 6.51 9.17
CA SER A 104 -19.41 7.65 10.06
C SER A 104 -17.95 8.12 10.22
N SER A 105 -17.67 8.91 11.24
CA SER A 105 -16.35 9.47 11.50
C SER A 105 -16.08 9.57 13.01
N VAL A 106 -14.81 9.40 13.40
CA VAL A 106 -14.38 9.69 14.78
C VAL A 106 -14.77 11.11 15.23
N GLN A 107 -14.98 12.04 14.30
CA GLN A 107 -15.48 13.39 14.64
C GLN A 107 -16.90 13.38 15.23
N ALA A 108 -17.67 12.33 15.00
CA ALA A 108 -19.01 12.15 15.61
C ALA A 108 -18.95 11.89 17.12
N THR A 109 -17.80 11.59 17.70
CA THR A 109 -17.61 11.54 19.17
C THR A 109 -17.86 12.90 19.81
N LEU A 110 -17.62 13.99 19.08
CA LEU A 110 -17.64 15.38 19.55
C LEU A 110 -16.73 15.60 20.77
N ALA A 111 -15.66 14.81 20.90
CA ALA A 111 -14.70 14.87 21.97
C ALA A 111 -13.40 15.58 21.54
N GLY A 112 -12.64 16.11 22.50
CA GLY A 112 -11.36 16.76 22.27
C GLY A 112 -11.44 17.85 21.18
N ARG A 113 -10.56 17.80 20.21
CA ARG A 113 -10.50 18.78 19.09
C ARG A 113 -11.76 18.81 18.22
N PHE A 114 -12.64 17.84 18.33
CA PHE A 114 -13.86 17.72 17.53
C PHE A 114 -15.12 18.27 18.22
N GLY A 115 -15.00 18.83 19.43
CA GLY A 115 -16.15 19.33 20.22
C GLY A 115 -17.06 20.32 19.49
N ASN A 116 -16.50 21.12 18.57
CA ASN A 116 -17.23 22.10 17.76
C ASN A 116 -17.38 21.71 16.28
N SER A 117 -17.18 20.44 15.92
CA SER A 117 -17.26 19.97 14.53
C SER A 117 -18.70 19.92 14.03
N GLU A 118 -19.06 20.81 13.09
CA GLU A 118 -20.35 20.74 12.38
C GLU A 118 -20.50 19.44 11.60
N TYR A 119 -19.42 19.00 10.94
CA TYR A 119 -19.33 17.71 10.29
C TYR A 119 -19.58 16.57 11.29
N GLY A 120 -18.92 16.62 12.46
CA GLY A 120 -19.12 15.62 13.53
C GLY A 120 -20.58 15.57 13.99
N ARG A 121 -21.24 16.73 14.18
CA ARG A 121 -22.66 16.82 14.54
C ARG A 121 -23.55 16.17 13.48
N SER A 122 -23.30 16.45 12.20
CA SER A 122 -24.09 15.87 11.11
C SER A 122 -23.94 14.35 11.01
N LYS A 123 -22.71 13.83 11.22
CA LYS A 123 -22.46 12.39 11.27
C LYS A 123 -23.15 11.73 12.46
N LYS A 124 -23.07 12.34 13.65
CA LYS A 124 -23.74 11.84 14.85
C LYS A 124 -25.26 11.78 14.68
N ALA A 125 -25.85 12.79 14.08
CA ALA A 125 -27.31 12.78 13.77
C ALA A 125 -27.68 11.62 12.83
N GLY A 126 -26.82 11.33 11.83
CA GLY A 126 -26.95 10.17 10.95
C GLY A 126 -26.86 8.85 11.73
N GLU A 127 -25.91 8.71 12.67
CA GLU A 127 -25.76 7.49 13.49
C GLU A 127 -27.04 7.19 14.28
N GLU A 128 -27.61 8.19 14.96
CA GLU A 128 -28.84 8.01 15.73
C GLU A 128 -30.03 7.62 14.84
N LEU A 129 -30.10 8.18 13.61
CA LEU A 129 -31.13 7.80 12.65
C LEU A 129 -31.00 6.31 12.24
N PHE A 130 -29.78 5.83 12.02
CA PHE A 130 -29.54 4.42 11.68
C PHE A 130 -29.84 3.48 12.83
N PHE A 131 -29.45 3.82 14.05
CA PHE A 131 -29.79 3.03 15.23
C PHE A 131 -31.29 2.93 15.44
N THR A 132 -32.00 4.05 15.34
CA THR A 132 -33.50 4.10 15.43
C THR A 132 -34.12 3.22 14.33
N TYR A 133 -33.59 3.28 13.09
CA TYR A 133 -34.05 2.41 12.01
C TYR A 133 -33.89 0.92 12.35
N GLY A 134 -32.76 0.53 12.91
CA GLY A 134 -32.49 -0.85 13.35
C GLY A 134 -33.48 -1.31 14.43
N GLU A 135 -33.76 -0.45 15.44
CA GLU A 135 -34.70 -0.73 16.51
C GLU A 135 -36.14 -0.88 15.98
N GLU A 136 -36.56 0.00 15.07
CA GLU A 136 -37.94 -0.02 14.51
C GLU A 136 -38.17 -1.19 13.55
N THR A 137 -37.20 -1.57 12.76
CA THR A 137 -37.36 -2.56 11.66
C THR A 137 -36.82 -3.94 11.98
N GLY A 138 -35.89 -4.04 12.92
CA GLY A 138 -35.13 -5.24 13.21
C GLY A 138 -34.03 -5.53 12.14
N ALA A 139 -33.66 -4.54 11.32
CA ALA A 139 -32.52 -4.65 10.41
C ALA A 139 -31.20 -4.57 11.19
N MET A 140 -30.17 -5.31 10.73
CA MET A 140 -28.82 -5.22 11.31
C MET A 140 -28.18 -3.92 10.86
N VAL A 141 -27.71 -3.13 11.80
CA VAL A 141 -27.06 -1.83 11.56
C VAL A 141 -25.64 -1.83 12.09
N PHE A 142 -24.69 -1.46 11.24
CA PHE A 142 -23.28 -1.44 11.55
C PHE A 142 -22.73 -0.04 11.35
N VAL A 143 -22.37 0.66 12.41
CA VAL A 143 -21.87 2.03 12.37
C VAL A 143 -20.36 2.06 12.57
N TYR A 144 -19.63 2.49 11.54
CA TYR A 144 -18.17 2.62 11.57
C TYR A 144 -17.76 4.09 11.68
N ARG A 145 -17.10 4.47 12.77
CA ARG A 145 -16.48 5.79 12.94
C ARG A 145 -15.04 5.76 12.45
N PHE A 146 -14.85 6.08 11.18
CA PHE A 146 -13.51 6.06 10.58
C PHE A 146 -12.63 7.19 11.10
N VAL A 147 -11.34 6.88 11.30
CA VAL A 147 -10.24 7.83 11.46
C VAL A 147 -9.85 8.43 10.08
N ASN A 148 -8.70 9.08 9.96
CA ASN A 148 -8.27 9.61 8.66
C ASN A 148 -8.06 8.47 7.66
N LEU A 149 -8.74 8.51 6.53
CA LEU A 149 -8.58 7.53 5.48
C LEU A 149 -7.42 7.88 4.56
N MET A 150 -6.61 6.89 4.23
CA MET A 150 -5.50 6.98 3.30
C MET A 150 -5.75 6.07 2.09
N GLY A 151 -5.91 6.65 0.91
CA GLY A 151 -6.15 5.94 -0.35
C GLY A 151 -6.06 6.89 -1.53
N HIS A 152 -6.07 6.36 -2.74
CA HIS A 152 -6.04 7.20 -3.93
C HIS A 152 -7.32 8.03 -4.03
N SER A 153 -7.18 9.34 -4.04
CA SER A 153 -8.29 10.29 -4.10
C SER A 153 -7.90 11.55 -4.87
N ARG A 154 -8.89 12.37 -5.16
CA ARG A 154 -8.66 13.68 -5.80
C ARG A 154 -7.73 14.52 -4.91
N PRO A 155 -6.56 14.98 -5.42
CA PRO A 155 -5.63 15.81 -4.67
C PRO A 155 -6.28 17.15 -4.26
N LYS A 156 -5.79 17.74 -3.17
CA LYS A 156 -6.25 19.05 -2.65
C LYS A 156 -7.74 19.09 -2.29
N TYR A 157 -8.37 17.93 -2.09
CA TYR A 157 -9.79 17.87 -1.74
C TYR A 157 -10.01 17.47 -0.29
N ASN A 158 -9.88 16.20 0.09
CA ASN A 158 -10.24 15.72 1.43
C ASN A 158 -9.09 15.12 2.25
N SER A 159 -8.04 14.60 1.61
CA SER A 159 -6.95 13.92 2.28
C SER A 159 -5.66 14.72 2.17
N ALA A 160 -5.08 15.10 3.32
CA ALA A 160 -3.75 15.71 3.37
C ALA A 160 -2.70 14.75 2.83
N ILE A 161 -2.75 13.46 3.23
CA ILE A 161 -1.78 12.43 2.81
C ILE A 161 -1.83 12.24 1.30
N SER A 162 -3.02 12.12 0.70
CA SER A 162 -3.17 12.02 -0.75
C SER A 162 -2.63 13.26 -1.47
N THR A 163 -2.82 14.44 -0.86
CA THR A 163 -2.28 15.71 -1.40
C THR A 163 -0.76 15.73 -1.36
N PHE A 164 -0.15 15.26 -0.26
CA PHE A 164 1.31 15.18 -0.13
C PHE A 164 1.90 14.17 -1.11
N CYS A 165 1.32 12.97 -1.22
CA CYS A 165 1.74 11.97 -2.20
C CYS A 165 1.72 12.52 -3.62
N TRP A 166 0.59 13.16 -4.00
CA TRP A 166 0.47 13.79 -5.32
C TRP A 166 1.48 14.91 -5.53
N ALA A 167 1.67 15.79 -4.55
CA ALA A 167 2.59 16.92 -4.66
C ALA A 167 4.03 16.45 -4.85
N VAL A 168 4.50 15.50 -4.03
CA VAL A 168 5.86 14.95 -4.14
C VAL A 168 6.05 14.21 -5.46
N ALA A 169 5.08 13.40 -5.89
CA ALA A 169 5.13 12.65 -7.15
C ALA A 169 5.21 13.58 -8.39
N ASN A 170 4.56 14.75 -8.31
CA ASN A 170 4.44 15.71 -9.41
C ASN A 170 5.31 16.97 -9.23
N ASP A 171 6.30 16.94 -8.33
CA ASP A 171 7.23 18.06 -8.06
C ASP A 171 6.50 19.38 -7.70
N GLN A 172 5.38 19.27 -6.98
CA GLN A 172 4.61 20.43 -6.53
C GLN A 172 4.98 20.79 -5.08
N GLU A 173 4.96 22.09 -4.79
CA GLU A 173 5.14 22.58 -3.42
C GLU A 173 3.89 22.30 -2.57
N PHE A 174 4.11 21.99 -1.31
CA PHE A 174 3.09 21.89 -0.27
C PHE A 174 3.67 22.36 1.07
N THR A 175 2.80 22.71 2.00
CA THR A 175 3.20 23.20 3.32
C THR A 175 2.70 22.28 4.42
N VAL A 176 3.56 21.99 5.37
CA VAL A 176 3.22 21.32 6.63
C VAL A 176 3.47 22.33 7.76
N ASN A 177 2.39 22.83 8.37
CA ASN A 177 2.50 23.89 9.38
C ASN A 177 3.17 23.40 10.68
N ASP A 178 2.86 22.17 11.09
CA ASP A 178 3.43 21.54 12.27
C ASP A 178 3.71 20.07 12.00
N ARG A 179 5.00 19.74 11.91
CA ARG A 179 5.47 18.37 11.62
C ARG A 179 5.20 17.39 12.76
N SER A 180 4.97 17.88 13.99
CA SER A 180 4.69 17.06 15.17
C SER A 180 3.22 16.62 15.27
N THR A 181 2.35 17.19 14.43
CA THR A 181 0.92 16.82 14.41
C THR A 181 0.75 15.34 14.12
N GLU A 182 0.20 14.60 15.07
CA GLU A 182 -0.09 13.18 14.92
C GLU A 182 -1.46 12.96 14.26
N LEU A 183 -1.48 12.01 13.34
CA LEU A 183 -2.67 11.49 12.69
C LEU A 183 -2.83 10.00 12.98
N GLU A 184 -4.03 9.57 13.28
CA GLU A 184 -4.41 8.17 13.18
C GLU A 184 -4.98 7.92 11.78
N VAL A 185 -4.47 6.90 11.08
CA VAL A 185 -4.69 6.66 9.66
C VAL A 185 -5.13 5.22 9.44
N LEU A 186 -6.18 5.03 8.66
CA LEU A 186 -6.65 3.74 8.15
C LEU A 186 -6.43 3.68 6.64
N TYR A 187 -5.72 2.66 6.18
CA TYR A 187 -5.46 2.45 4.76
C TYR A 187 -6.67 1.86 4.05
N ILE A 188 -6.91 2.30 2.83
CA ILE A 188 -8.12 1.94 2.06
C ILE A 188 -8.30 0.44 1.86
N ASP A 189 -7.22 -0.32 1.63
CA ASP A 189 -7.33 -1.76 1.42
C ASP A 189 -7.66 -2.49 2.73
N ASP A 190 -7.11 -2.04 3.88
CA ASP A 190 -7.50 -2.58 5.19
C ASP A 190 -8.98 -2.32 5.50
N LEU A 191 -9.47 -1.14 5.09
CA LEU A 191 -10.89 -0.81 5.22
C LEU A 191 -11.76 -1.74 4.37
N VAL A 192 -11.39 -1.98 3.11
CA VAL A 192 -12.12 -2.88 2.20
C VAL A 192 -12.11 -4.31 2.74
N GLU A 193 -10.99 -4.79 3.26
CA GLU A 193 -10.91 -6.10 3.91
C GLU A 193 -11.81 -6.18 5.14
N GLY A 194 -11.86 -5.13 5.97
CA GLY A 194 -12.82 -5.04 7.09
C GLY A 194 -14.30 -5.03 6.64
N MET A 195 -14.60 -4.45 5.48
CA MET A 195 -15.94 -4.53 4.88
C MET A 195 -16.27 -5.94 4.39
N PHE A 196 -15.28 -6.70 3.94
CA PHE A 196 -15.48 -8.11 3.60
C PHE A 196 -15.66 -8.97 4.85
N ASP A 197 -14.92 -8.69 5.93
CA ASP A 197 -15.13 -9.35 7.22
C ASP A 197 -16.55 -9.11 7.73
N LEU A 198 -17.10 -7.90 7.56
CA LEU A 198 -18.49 -7.59 7.86
C LEU A 198 -19.46 -8.45 7.04
N LEU A 199 -19.23 -8.62 5.73
CA LEU A 199 -20.09 -9.48 4.89
C LEU A 199 -20.00 -10.97 5.28
N GLU A 200 -18.94 -11.38 5.94
CA GLU A 200 -18.73 -12.74 6.48
C GLU A 200 -19.19 -12.90 7.94
N GLY A 201 -19.71 -11.84 8.58
CA GLY A 201 -20.12 -11.83 9.99
C GLY A 201 -18.92 -11.94 10.95
N LYS A 202 -17.80 -11.31 10.60
CA LYS A 202 -16.54 -11.29 11.38
C LYS A 202 -16.14 -9.86 11.77
N GLU A 203 -17.10 -8.94 11.77
CA GLU A 203 -16.87 -7.54 12.14
C GLU A 203 -16.32 -7.41 13.55
N GLN A 204 -15.47 -6.42 13.77
CA GLN A 204 -14.96 -6.07 15.08
C GLN A 204 -15.80 -4.97 15.70
N HIS A 205 -16.30 -5.21 16.92
CA HIS A 205 -17.06 -4.24 17.67
C HIS A 205 -16.18 -3.38 18.59
N CYS A 206 -16.62 -2.15 18.84
CA CYS A 206 -15.90 -1.20 19.68
C CYS A 206 -16.83 -0.19 20.37
N GLU A 207 -16.25 0.51 21.33
CA GLU A 207 -16.73 1.75 21.93
C GLU A 207 -15.69 2.86 21.79
N PHE A 208 -16.00 4.08 22.21
CA PHE A 208 -15.10 5.22 22.16
C PHE A 208 -14.91 5.81 23.54
N ASP A 209 -13.63 5.94 23.97
CA ASP A 209 -13.24 6.74 25.11
C ASP A 209 -12.63 8.06 24.59
N GLY A 210 -13.42 9.13 24.67
CA GLY A 210 -13.09 10.36 23.96
C GLY A 210 -13.03 10.14 22.45
N VAL A 211 -11.84 10.19 21.85
CA VAL A 211 -11.59 9.92 20.41
C VAL A 211 -10.94 8.57 20.17
N GLU A 212 -10.51 7.89 21.23
CA GLU A 212 -9.80 6.60 21.13
C GLU A 212 -10.79 5.46 20.93
N THR A 213 -10.47 4.56 20.00
CA THR A 213 -11.24 3.34 19.74
C THR A 213 -10.86 2.27 20.77
N VAL A 214 -11.85 1.73 21.48
CA VAL A 214 -11.67 0.66 22.46
C VAL A 214 -12.43 -0.58 21.99
N LEU A 215 -11.72 -1.65 21.69
CA LEU A 215 -12.33 -2.91 21.26
C LEU A 215 -13.22 -3.47 22.37
N LYS A 216 -14.43 -3.89 22.00
CA LYS A 216 -15.42 -4.44 22.93
C LYS A 216 -16.43 -5.30 22.18
N ASP A 217 -16.51 -6.59 22.51
CA ASP A 217 -17.32 -7.58 21.78
C ASP A 217 -18.82 -7.20 21.69
N ASP A 218 -19.36 -6.52 22.70
CA ASP A 218 -20.73 -6.02 22.76
C ASP A 218 -20.83 -4.51 22.48
N GLY A 219 -19.81 -3.94 21.85
CA GLY A 219 -19.75 -2.53 21.51
C GLY A 219 -20.83 -2.13 20.50
N ARG A 220 -21.34 -0.89 20.66
CA ARG A 220 -22.39 -0.34 19.78
C ARG A 220 -21.89 -0.03 18.38
N TYR A 221 -20.59 0.23 18.24
CA TYR A 221 -19.94 0.60 16.98
C TYR A 221 -19.11 -0.55 16.44
N CYS A 222 -18.76 -0.43 15.15
CA CYS A 222 -17.80 -1.32 14.52
C CYS A 222 -16.53 -0.56 14.17
N CYS A 223 -15.42 -1.26 14.08
CA CYS A 223 -14.14 -0.70 13.68
C CYS A 223 -13.32 -1.66 12.81
N VAL A 224 -12.32 -1.10 12.12
CA VAL A 224 -11.24 -1.85 11.50
C VAL A 224 -10.01 -1.65 12.39
N PRO A 225 -9.49 -2.70 13.04
CA PRO A 225 -8.48 -2.54 14.11
C PRO A 225 -7.08 -2.20 13.59
N VAL A 226 -6.86 -2.23 12.28
CA VAL A 226 -5.53 -1.98 11.66
C VAL A 226 -5.41 -0.50 11.33
N THR A 227 -4.99 0.30 12.31
CA THR A 227 -4.68 1.73 12.11
C THR A 227 -3.21 2.03 12.37
N HIS A 228 -2.74 3.19 11.91
CA HIS A 228 -1.37 3.66 12.12
C HIS A 228 -1.40 5.06 12.74
N LYS A 229 -0.71 5.25 13.86
CA LYS A 229 -0.44 6.58 14.44
C LYS A 229 0.89 7.07 13.90
N VAL A 230 0.86 8.19 13.19
CA VAL A 230 2.02 8.77 12.49
C VAL A 230 1.98 10.29 12.55
N THR A 231 3.13 10.93 12.56
CA THR A 231 3.22 12.39 12.48
C THR A 231 3.26 12.87 11.02
N LEU A 232 2.87 14.11 10.79
CA LEU A 232 3.02 14.74 9.48
C LEU A 232 4.49 14.78 9.04
N GLY A 233 5.41 14.92 10.00
CA GLY A 233 6.85 14.87 9.74
C GLY A 233 7.31 13.53 9.18
N GLU A 234 6.93 12.42 9.82
CA GLU A 234 7.25 11.06 9.36
C GLU A 234 6.71 10.79 7.95
N ILE A 235 5.49 11.27 7.65
CA ILE A 235 4.91 11.14 6.31
C ILE A 235 5.79 11.85 5.27
N VAL A 236 6.21 13.09 5.54
CA VAL A 236 7.03 13.86 4.61
C VAL A 236 8.40 13.22 4.42
N ASP A 237 9.05 12.79 5.51
CA ASP A 237 10.38 12.16 5.45
C ASP A 237 10.35 10.86 4.64
N LEU A 238 9.29 10.06 4.77
CA LEU A 238 9.09 8.87 3.94
C LEU A 238 8.88 9.23 2.47
N LEU A 239 8.06 10.23 2.18
CA LEU A 239 7.80 10.66 0.80
C LEU A 239 9.07 11.21 0.12
N ASP A 240 9.93 11.91 0.86
CA ASP A 240 11.23 12.36 0.37
C ASP A 240 12.16 11.18 0.05
N GLN A 241 12.18 10.15 0.90
CA GLN A 241 12.92 8.92 0.62
C GLN A 241 12.39 8.21 -0.63
N PHE A 242 11.08 8.13 -0.80
CA PHE A 242 10.46 7.50 -1.98
C PHE A 242 10.82 8.24 -3.26
N LYS A 243 10.79 9.57 -3.23
CA LYS A 243 11.20 10.42 -4.36
C LYS A 243 12.67 10.22 -4.75
N GLN A 244 13.54 10.01 -3.76
CA GLN A 244 14.98 9.83 -3.98
C GLN A 244 15.35 8.40 -4.43
N GLN A 245 14.47 7.41 -4.28
CA GLN A 245 14.75 6.02 -4.57
C GLN A 245 15.32 5.77 -5.98
N PRO A 246 14.82 6.36 -7.09
CA PRO A 246 15.38 6.14 -8.42
C PRO A 246 16.81 6.66 -8.61
N VAL A 247 17.25 7.61 -7.77
CA VAL A 247 18.60 8.21 -7.82
C VAL A 247 19.56 7.49 -6.88
N SER A 248 19.12 7.25 -5.64
CA SER A 248 19.93 6.60 -4.61
C SER A 248 19.99 5.09 -4.76
N LEU A 249 19.06 4.51 -5.51
CA LEU A 249 18.77 3.07 -5.61
C LEU A 249 18.38 2.44 -4.27
N MET A 250 18.31 3.22 -3.19
CA MET A 250 17.99 2.75 -1.85
C MET A 250 16.50 2.41 -1.74
N MET A 251 16.18 1.13 -1.61
CA MET A 251 14.81 0.69 -1.39
C MET A 251 14.33 1.13 -0.01
N PRO A 252 13.16 1.78 0.07
CA PRO A 252 12.57 2.13 1.35
C PRO A 252 12.32 0.90 2.21
N LYS A 253 12.56 1.01 3.51
CA LYS A 253 12.25 -0.06 4.46
C LYS A 253 10.73 -0.17 4.62
N CYS A 254 10.14 -1.13 3.95
CA CYS A 254 8.69 -1.35 3.88
C CYS A 254 8.28 -2.75 4.38
N PRO A 255 8.40 -3.06 5.69
CA PRO A 255 7.95 -4.34 6.24
C PRO A 255 6.48 -4.59 5.94
N ASP A 256 6.10 -5.86 5.87
CA ASP A 256 4.70 -6.21 5.64
C ASP A 256 3.77 -5.61 6.70
N GLY A 257 2.60 -5.12 6.28
CA GLY A 257 1.66 -4.43 7.15
C GLY A 257 2.09 -3.02 7.63
N SER A 258 3.32 -2.56 7.35
CA SER A 258 3.80 -1.25 7.83
C SER A 258 3.13 -0.07 7.13
N PHE A 259 3.06 1.06 7.83
CA PHE A 259 2.61 2.32 7.26
C PHE A 259 3.44 2.73 6.03
N ALA A 260 4.77 2.57 6.09
CA ALA A 260 5.67 2.91 5.00
C ALA A 260 5.34 2.13 3.71
N LYS A 261 5.04 0.81 3.81
CA LYS A 261 4.62 0.00 2.66
C LYS A 261 3.33 0.53 2.03
N LYS A 262 2.33 0.84 2.85
CA LYS A 262 1.03 1.35 2.41
C LYS A 262 1.15 2.75 1.80
N LEU A 263 1.97 3.62 2.42
CA LEU A 263 2.23 4.97 1.91
C LEU A 263 3.00 4.94 0.58
N PHE A 264 4.00 4.04 0.45
CA PHE A 264 4.73 3.89 -0.80
C PHE A 264 3.82 3.41 -1.93
N SER A 265 2.97 2.42 -1.67
CA SER A 265 1.97 1.96 -2.63
C SER A 265 1.05 3.10 -3.08
N LEU A 266 0.58 3.92 -2.14
CA LEU A 266 -0.24 5.10 -2.45
C LEU A 266 0.55 6.14 -3.27
N TYR A 267 1.79 6.46 -2.88
CA TYR A 267 2.66 7.39 -3.60
C TYR A 267 2.82 7.00 -5.07
N LEU A 268 3.10 5.73 -5.34
CA LEU A 268 3.26 5.20 -6.70
C LEU A 268 2.01 5.41 -7.58
N THR A 269 0.81 5.41 -7.00
CA THR A 269 -0.42 5.67 -7.77
C THR A 269 -0.55 7.11 -8.27
N TYR A 270 0.25 8.03 -7.75
CA TYR A 270 0.28 9.44 -8.16
C TYR A 270 1.42 9.80 -9.11
N LEU A 271 2.33 8.86 -9.38
CA LEU A 271 3.40 9.10 -10.33
C LEU A 271 2.82 9.38 -11.74
N PRO A 272 3.28 10.42 -12.43
CA PRO A 272 2.97 10.60 -13.84
C PRO A 272 3.67 9.52 -14.69
N ALA A 273 3.08 9.17 -15.83
CA ALA A 273 3.52 8.02 -16.64
C ALA A 273 4.98 8.10 -17.12
N ASP A 274 5.51 9.29 -17.31
CA ASP A 274 6.91 9.54 -17.69
C ASP A 274 7.91 9.20 -16.57
N LYS A 275 7.45 9.12 -15.31
CA LYS A 275 8.25 8.70 -14.15
C LYS A 275 8.14 7.21 -13.81
N PHE A 276 7.38 6.40 -14.57
CA PHE A 276 7.31 4.94 -14.35
C PHE A 276 8.62 4.23 -14.70
N LYS A 277 9.46 4.86 -15.50
CA LYS A 277 10.74 4.33 -15.96
C LYS A 277 11.87 5.32 -15.69
N TYR A 278 12.96 4.83 -15.15
CA TYR A 278 14.20 5.60 -14.99
C TYR A 278 15.41 4.78 -15.49
N ALA A 279 16.44 5.48 -15.96
CA ALA A 279 17.65 4.84 -16.46
C ALA A 279 18.59 4.48 -15.30
N MET A 280 19.12 3.27 -15.32
CA MET A 280 20.18 2.83 -14.42
C MET A 280 21.54 3.30 -14.95
N LYS A 281 22.47 3.64 -14.05
CA LYS A 281 23.82 3.99 -14.42
C LYS A 281 24.64 2.73 -14.75
N MET A 282 24.96 2.52 -16.01
CA MET A 282 25.83 1.47 -16.45
C MET A 282 27.29 1.94 -16.44
N ASN A 283 28.16 1.28 -15.68
CA ASN A 283 29.60 1.49 -15.71
C ASN A 283 30.19 0.54 -16.77
N CYS A 284 30.46 1.06 -17.96
CA CYS A 284 30.95 0.27 -19.13
C CYS A 284 32.43 0.49 -19.38
N ASP A 285 33.13 -0.59 -19.72
CA ASP A 285 34.51 -0.59 -20.24
C ASP A 285 34.67 -1.70 -21.30
N ASP A 286 35.93 -1.93 -21.78
CA ASP A 286 36.21 -2.95 -22.79
C ASP A 286 35.91 -4.39 -22.32
N ARG A 287 35.80 -4.61 -21.03
CA ARG A 287 35.50 -5.91 -20.42
C ARG A 287 34.00 -6.21 -20.32
N GLY A 288 33.15 -5.21 -20.50
CA GLY A 288 31.71 -5.32 -20.40
C GLY A 288 31.07 -4.19 -19.56
N SER A 289 30.15 -4.53 -18.67
CA SER A 289 29.50 -3.52 -17.84
C SER A 289 29.26 -4.02 -16.41
N PHE A 290 29.11 -3.06 -15.50
CA PHE A 290 28.64 -3.27 -14.13
C PHE A 290 27.55 -2.24 -13.81
N THR A 291 26.41 -2.71 -13.30
CA THR A 291 25.26 -1.86 -13.01
C THR A 291 24.68 -2.22 -11.64
N GLU A 292 24.65 -1.26 -10.74
CA GLU A 292 23.94 -1.37 -9.48
C GLU A 292 22.43 -1.27 -9.74
N LEU A 293 21.66 -2.22 -9.19
CA LEU A 293 20.23 -2.29 -9.43
C LEU A 293 19.43 -1.77 -8.23
N VAL A 294 19.83 -2.20 -7.04
CA VAL A 294 19.11 -1.91 -5.80
C VAL A 294 20.07 -1.90 -4.62
N HIS A 295 19.89 -0.93 -3.74
CA HIS A 295 20.50 -0.89 -2.42
C HIS A 295 19.42 -1.15 -1.37
N THR A 296 19.77 -1.85 -0.29
CA THR A 296 18.90 -2.08 0.85
C THR A 296 19.64 -1.83 2.15
N VAL A 297 18.94 -1.36 3.18
CA VAL A 297 19.55 -1.07 4.49
C VAL A 297 20.02 -2.37 5.18
N ASP A 298 19.28 -3.46 5.00
CA ASP A 298 19.49 -4.69 5.77
C ASP A 298 20.31 -5.76 5.00
N CYS A 299 20.33 -5.69 3.65
CA CYS A 299 20.91 -6.73 2.80
C CYS A 299 21.92 -6.19 1.79
N GLY A 300 22.36 -4.93 1.94
CA GLY A 300 23.38 -4.32 1.13
C GLY A 300 22.96 -4.02 -0.32
N GLN A 301 23.63 -4.61 -1.31
CA GLN A 301 23.53 -4.24 -2.73
C GLN A 301 23.21 -5.42 -3.62
N VAL A 302 22.36 -5.19 -4.62
CA VAL A 302 22.18 -6.10 -5.77
C VAL A 302 22.66 -5.40 -7.02
N SER A 303 23.45 -6.10 -7.83
CA SER A 303 24.02 -5.58 -9.07
C SER A 303 24.01 -6.63 -10.18
N ILE A 304 24.20 -6.18 -11.41
CA ILE A 304 24.40 -7.05 -12.56
C ILE A 304 25.74 -6.75 -13.20
N ASN A 305 26.48 -7.83 -13.51
CA ASN A 305 27.73 -7.77 -14.22
C ASN A 305 27.60 -8.48 -15.56
N ILE A 306 28.01 -7.81 -16.63
CA ILE A 306 28.11 -8.39 -17.97
C ILE A 306 29.60 -8.46 -18.32
N SER A 307 30.12 -9.67 -18.56
CA SER A 307 31.49 -9.91 -19.00
C SER A 307 31.51 -10.37 -20.45
N LYS A 308 32.26 -9.67 -21.29
CA LYS A 308 32.46 -10.05 -22.71
C LYS A 308 33.20 -11.40 -22.84
N PRO A 309 33.16 -12.03 -24.02
CA PRO A 309 33.83 -13.29 -24.28
C PRO A 309 35.31 -13.28 -23.82
N GLY A 310 35.74 -14.35 -23.14
CA GLY A 310 37.09 -14.55 -22.64
C GLY A 310 37.53 -13.61 -21.49
N ILE A 311 36.68 -12.74 -20.98
CA ILE A 311 37.06 -11.77 -19.95
C ILE A 311 37.03 -12.41 -18.56
N THR A 312 38.04 -12.09 -17.77
CA THR A 312 38.11 -12.36 -16.32
C THR A 312 37.90 -11.08 -15.54
N LYS A 313 36.99 -11.12 -14.55
CA LYS A 313 36.72 -10.03 -13.58
C LYS A 313 36.90 -10.53 -12.15
N GLY A 314 37.01 -9.61 -11.19
CA GLY A 314 37.34 -9.92 -9.79
C GLY A 314 38.83 -9.75 -9.53
N GLN A 315 39.54 -10.80 -9.07
CA GLN A 315 40.92 -10.78 -8.67
C GLN A 315 41.13 -9.95 -7.40
N HIS A 316 40.30 -10.23 -6.40
CA HIS A 316 40.36 -9.56 -5.09
C HIS A 316 39.71 -10.44 -4.00
N TRP A 317 39.93 -10.07 -2.77
CA TRP A 317 39.33 -10.68 -1.59
C TRP A 317 38.83 -9.64 -0.62
N HIS A 318 38.05 -10.06 0.39
CA HIS A 318 37.39 -9.24 1.40
C HIS A 318 37.69 -9.76 2.82
N ASN A 319 37.64 -8.88 3.83
CA ASN A 319 37.74 -9.27 5.24
C ASN A 319 36.40 -9.75 5.83
N SER A 320 35.35 -8.98 5.65
CA SER A 320 34.02 -9.22 6.23
C SER A 320 32.90 -9.17 5.20
N LYS A 321 33.13 -8.47 4.13
CA LYS A 321 32.23 -8.42 2.99
C LYS A 321 32.18 -9.80 2.35
N TRP A 322 30.97 -10.30 2.10
CA TRP A 322 30.73 -11.49 1.32
C TRP A 322 29.82 -11.17 0.14
N GLU A 323 30.01 -11.91 -0.91
CA GLU A 323 29.22 -11.75 -2.11
C GLU A 323 28.62 -13.10 -2.53
N GLN A 324 27.58 -13.06 -3.35
CA GLN A 324 27.01 -14.24 -3.97
C GLN A 324 26.87 -13.97 -5.47
N PHE A 325 27.46 -14.82 -6.28
CA PHE A 325 27.39 -14.73 -7.73
C PHE A 325 26.40 -15.76 -8.28
N ILE A 326 25.51 -15.31 -9.15
CA ILE A 326 24.46 -16.12 -9.77
C ILE A 326 24.52 -15.88 -11.28
N VAL A 327 25.05 -16.82 -12.03
CA VAL A 327 25.08 -16.73 -13.49
C VAL A 327 23.71 -17.04 -14.06
N VAL A 328 23.16 -16.12 -14.85
CA VAL A 328 21.81 -16.21 -15.43
C VAL A 328 21.82 -16.32 -16.95
N HIS A 329 22.96 -16.09 -17.60
CA HIS A 329 23.18 -16.31 -19.02
C HIS A 329 24.67 -16.52 -19.32
N GLY A 330 24.98 -17.35 -20.33
CA GLY A 330 26.33 -17.67 -20.73
C GLY A 330 26.93 -18.81 -19.91
N HIS A 331 28.21 -19.03 -20.11
CA HIS A 331 28.99 -20.13 -19.52
C HIS A 331 30.30 -19.60 -18.95
N GLY A 332 30.56 -19.87 -17.67
CA GLY A 332 31.73 -19.31 -16.96
C GLY A 332 32.34 -20.25 -15.93
N MET A 333 33.46 -19.79 -15.40
CA MET A 333 34.20 -20.42 -14.30
C MET A 333 34.37 -19.40 -13.18
N ILE A 334 34.02 -19.77 -11.97
CA ILE A 334 34.35 -19.04 -10.74
C ILE A 334 35.50 -19.79 -10.08
N GLN A 335 36.58 -19.06 -9.76
CA GLN A 335 37.73 -19.59 -9.04
C GLN A 335 37.89 -18.85 -7.73
N GLU A 336 38.16 -19.59 -6.64
CA GLU A 336 38.44 -19.02 -5.31
C GLU A 336 39.71 -19.67 -4.74
N ARG A 337 40.56 -18.85 -4.14
CA ARG A 337 41.79 -19.31 -3.47
C ARG A 337 41.88 -18.67 -2.08
N ASN A 338 42.05 -19.51 -1.07
CA ASN A 338 42.30 -19.06 0.30
C ASN A 338 43.64 -18.33 0.40
N ILE A 339 43.64 -17.08 0.85
CA ILE A 339 44.83 -16.22 0.92
C ILE A 339 45.91 -16.73 1.90
N ASN A 340 45.54 -17.54 2.90
CA ASN A 340 46.41 -18.03 3.96
C ASN A 340 46.96 -19.44 3.67
N THR A 341 46.10 -20.33 3.14
CA THR A 341 46.46 -21.75 2.92
C THR A 341 46.86 -22.04 1.49
N GLY A 342 46.47 -21.17 0.54
CA GLY A 342 46.63 -21.43 -0.89
C GLY A 342 45.68 -22.49 -1.46
N GLU A 343 44.75 -23.01 -0.67
CA GLU A 343 43.71 -23.92 -1.13
C GLU A 343 42.90 -23.27 -2.24
N MET A 344 42.59 -24.00 -3.32
CA MET A 344 41.89 -23.51 -4.48
C MET A 344 40.68 -24.37 -4.78
N VAL A 345 39.57 -23.73 -5.14
CA VAL A 345 38.34 -24.36 -5.61
C VAL A 345 37.85 -23.69 -6.89
N GLU A 346 37.17 -24.45 -7.73
CA GLU A 346 36.65 -23.99 -9.02
C GLU A 346 35.21 -24.45 -9.18
N PHE A 347 34.35 -23.58 -9.69
CA PHE A 347 32.94 -23.84 -9.96
C PHE A 347 32.61 -23.47 -11.40
N GLU A 348 32.31 -24.47 -12.21
CA GLU A 348 31.77 -24.25 -13.56
C GLU A 348 30.27 -23.85 -13.40
N VAL A 349 29.89 -22.72 -14.02
CA VAL A 349 28.58 -22.10 -13.87
C VAL A 349 27.97 -21.74 -15.21
N SER A 350 26.66 -21.86 -15.33
CA SER A 350 25.94 -21.50 -16.58
C SER A 350 24.53 -20.98 -16.34
N GLY A 351 24.00 -20.25 -17.34
CA GLY A 351 22.63 -19.83 -17.35
C GLY A 351 21.61 -20.97 -17.56
N ASP A 352 22.07 -22.14 -18.04
CA ASP A 352 21.21 -23.32 -18.23
C ASP A 352 20.88 -24.01 -16.91
N LYS A 353 21.76 -23.87 -15.91
CA LYS A 353 21.58 -24.33 -14.53
C LYS A 353 21.94 -23.22 -13.58
N ILE A 354 20.96 -22.49 -13.10
CA ILE A 354 21.17 -21.35 -12.21
C ILE A 354 21.56 -21.83 -10.83
N GLU A 355 22.80 -21.55 -10.45
CA GLU A 355 23.39 -21.86 -9.14
C GLU A 355 23.97 -20.60 -8.51
N ALA A 356 23.96 -20.53 -7.17
CA ALA A 356 24.56 -19.45 -6.42
C ALA A 356 25.90 -19.92 -5.82
N VAL A 357 26.95 -19.15 -6.04
CA VAL A 357 28.27 -19.38 -5.47
C VAL A 357 28.58 -18.23 -4.50
N TYR A 358 28.99 -18.56 -3.28
CA TYR A 358 29.45 -17.58 -2.30
C TYR A 358 30.93 -17.23 -2.52
N MET A 359 31.23 -15.93 -2.59
CA MET A 359 32.55 -15.38 -2.45
C MET A 359 32.84 -15.20 -0.96
N ILE A 360 33.69 -16.09 -0.42
CA ILE A 360 33.92 -16.22 1.02
C ILE A 360 34.97 -15.21 1.50
N PRO A 361 34.77 -14.51 2.63
CA PRO A 361 35.81 -13.66 3.23
C PRO A 361 37.14 -14.40 3.44
N GLY A 362 38.26 -13.73 3.10
CA GLY A 362 39.59 -14.33 3.17
C GLY A 362 39.94 -15.25 1.97
N TRP A 363 39.08 -15.31 0.95
CA TRP A 363 39.38 -16.00 -0.29
C TRP A 363 39.42 -15.01 -1.45
N THR A 364 40.54 -14.96 -2.20
CA THR A 364 40.59 -14.21 -3.45
C THR A 364 39.79 -14.95 -4.51
N HIS A 365 39.02 -14.21 -5.27
CA HIS A 365 38.09 -14.79 -6.25
C HIS A 365 38.07 -14.05 -7.57
N ASN A 366 37.68 -14.78 -8.62
CA ASN A 366 37.38 -14.24 -9.93
C ASN A 366 36.23 -14.95 -10.59
N ILE A 367 35.72 -14.37 -11.69
CA ILE A 367 34.80 -15.00 -12.62
C ILE A 367 35.29 -14.83 -14.03
N ILE A 368 35.34 -15.93 -14.79
CA ILE A 368 35.83 -16.02 -16.14
C ILE A 368 34.70 -16.34 -17.09
N ASN A 369 34.52 -15.55 -18.16
CA ASN A 369 33.63 -15.93 -19.24
C ASN A 369 34.37 -16.95 -20.16
N LEU A 370 33.91 -18.19 -20.20
CA LEU A 370 34.47 -19.26 -20.97
C LEU A 370 34.01 -19.27 -22.43
N SER A 371 33.00 -18.50 -22.80
CA SER A 371 32.51 -18.39 -24.17
C SER A 371 33.48 -17.54 -25.03
N GLU A 372 33.63 -17.89 -26.29
CA GLU A 372 34.32 -17.08 -27.29
C GLU A 372 33.39 -16.08 -28.00
N THR A 373 32.09 -16.24 -27.87
CA THR A 373 31.11 -15.51 -28.69
C THR A 373 29.98 -14.84 -27.90
N GLU A 374 29.69 -15.33 -26.68
CA GLU A 374 28.54 -14.88 -25.88
C GLU A 374 28.99 -14.16 -24.61
N ASP A 375 28.21 -13.18 -24.21
CA ASP A 375 28.40 -12.50 -22.95
C ASP A 375 28.02 -13.41 -21.76
N LEU A 376 28.74 -13.26 -20.65
CA LEU A 376 28.40 -13.88 -19.38
C LEU A 376 27.67 -12.86 -18.52
N VAL A 377 26.41 -13.16 -18.13
CA VAL A 377 25.59 -12.29 -17.29
C VAL A 377 25.48 -12.88 -15.89
N THR A 378 25.95 -12.12 -14.91
CA THR A 378 25.96 -12.50 -13.49
C THR A 378 25.17 -11.50 -12.67
N VAL A 379 24.18 -12.00 -11.92
CA VAL A 379 23.56 -11.25 -10.82
C VAL A 379 24.43 -11.43 -9.58
N MET A 380 24.70 -10.32 -8.92
CA MET A 380 25.57 -10.30 -7.74
C MET A 380 24.80 -9.68 -6.56
N THR A 381 24.86 -10.33 -5.42
CA THR A 381 24.40 -9.75 -4.14
C THR A 381 25.60 -9.56 -3.23
N CYS A 382 25.56 -8.51 -2.43
CA CYS A 382 26.60 -8.19 -1.48
C CYS A 382 25.96 -7.73 -0.16
N ASN A 383 26.50 -8.13 0.98
CA ASN A 383 25.96 -7.79 2.30
C ASN A 383 26.05 -6.31 2.68
N GLU A 384 26.76 -5.52 1.91
CA GLU A 384 26.92 -4.08 2.12
C GLU A 384 26.92 -3.32 0.79
N VAL A 385 26.55 -2.04 0.84
CA VAL A 385 26.70 -1.12 -0.29
C VAL A 385 28.16 -0.74 -0.42
N PHE A 386 28.67 -0.66 -1.66
CA PHE A 386 30.06 -0.25 -1.89
C PHE A 386 30.32 1.17 -1.39
N ASP A 387 31.28 1.31 -0.48
CA ASP A 387 31.78 2.60 0.01
C ASP A 387 33.23 2.80 -0.44
N PRO A 388 33.51 3.76 -1.34
CA PRO A 388 34.87 4.03 -1.77
C PRO A 388 35.80 4.54 -0.65
N GLY A 389 35.25 5.02 0.46
CA GLY A 389 36.02 5.40 1.65
C GLY A 389 36.45 4.20 2.50
N HIS A 390 35.68 3.11 2.45
CA HIS A 390 35.94 1.86 3.21
C HIS A 390 35.58 0.65 2.35
N PRO A 391 36.33 0.38 1.28
CA PRO A 391 35.89 -0.56 0.24
C PRO A 391 35.92 -2.03 0.63
N ASP A 392 36.58 -2.41 1.75
CA ASP A 392 36.85 -3.81 2.14
C ASP A 392 37.14 -4.72 0.95
N THR A 393 38.00 -4.25 0.02
CA THR A 393 38.34 -4.94 -1.22
C THR A 393 39.85 -4.85 -1.48
N PHE A 394 40.51 -5.99 -1.53
CA PHE A 394 41.97 -6.08 -1.63
C PHE A 394 42.32 -6.84 -2.89
N GLY A 395 43.03 -6.16 -3.83
CA GLY A 395 43.43 -6.75 -5.10
C GLY A 395 44.47 -7.84 -4.91
N GLU A 396 44.15 -9.06 -5.34
CA GLU A 396 45.05 -10.23 -5.36
C GLU A 396 44.56 -11.24 -6.38
N LYS A 397 45.46 -11.81 -7.18
CA LYS A 397 45.10 -12.83 -8.16
C LYS A 397 44.77 -14.15 -7.50
N VAL A 398 43.82 -14.86 -8.07
CA VAL A 398 43.57 -16.27 -7.78
C VAL A 398 44.72 -17.13 -8.23
#